data_53998ea926eda1a16b6cd360e20aa918
#
_entry.id   53998ea926eda1a16b6cd360e20aa918
#
_cell.length_a   1.000
_cell.length_b   1.000
_cell.length_c   1.000
_cell.angle_alpha   90.00
_cell.angle_beta   90.00
_cell.angle_gamma   90.00
#
_symmetry.space_group_name_H-M   'P 1'
#
loop_
_entity.id
_entity.type
_entity.pdbx_description
1 polymer ?
#
loop_
_entity_poly.entity_id
_entity_poly.type
_entity_poly.pdbx_seq_one_letter_code
_entity_poly.pdbx_strand_id
1 'polypeptide(L)'
;MRRQTFVHGLFAAAAGLGLAGTALAQSPLEVPFYYPVAVGGPITKVIDGYAADFNKAHPQYKLTPIYAGTYQETIVKALTAHKAGKAPATSVLLSTDMFTLMDEGAIAPIDDFVKTDADKAWLKGFYPAFMANSQTGGKTWGVPFQRSTVVMYYNKEAFKEAGLNPDKAPQNWKELREAAHKLTKKDASGKVVQYGIQIPSTGFGYWMLQTLTTPNDVLLVNESGTRVTLNNPKVVGALNFWVSLVRDGVHPAGVVEWGTTPRDFMEKKAAIIVTTTGNLTNIRANAKFDFGVGQIAGNVRKGSPTGGGNFYIFKNAPREQQQAAFEFAKWVTQPERAAQWSMDSGYVAVSPAAYETPVLKKYGQEFPQALVARDQLPVSVAEYSTHENQRVTKVLNDAIQAALNGTKTAAQAMDDAQKESERILRRYQ
;
A
#
# COMPACT_ATOMS: atom_id res chain seq x y z
N MET A 1 -7.95 -30.19 -105.11
CA MET A 1 -7.26 -30.65 -103.91
C MET A 1 -6.36 -29.60 -103.37
N ARG A 2 -6.71 -28.80 -102.44
CA ARG A 2 -5.81 -27.91 -101.72
C ARG A 2 -6.36 -27.82 -100.28
N ARG A 3 -5.57 -28.25 -99.31
CA ARG A 3 -5.79 -28.14 -97.95
C ARG A 3 -5.39 -26.75 -97.50
N GLN A 4 -6.30 -25.99 -96.89
CA GLN A 4 -6.01 -24.76 -96.18
C GLN A 4 -5.83 -25.07 -94.67
N THR A 5 -4.70 -24.69 -94.16
CA THR A 5 -4.33 -24.81 -92.77
C THR A 5 -4.72 -23.53 -92.05
N PHE A 6 -5.63 -23.61 -91.06
CA PHE A 6 -5.97 -22.52 -90.15
C PHE A 6 -4.99 -22.50 -88.97
N VAL A 7 -4.31 -21.39 -88.77
CA VAL A 7 -3.48 -21.12 -87.57
C VAL A 7 -4.37 -20.42 -86.56
N HIS A 8 -4.56 -21.05 -85.40
CA HIS A 8 -5.22 -20.41 -84.26
C HIS A 8 -4.14 -19.82 -83.34
N GLY A 9 -4.15 -18.48 -83.20
CA GLY A 9 -3.34 -17.78 -82.20
C GLY A 9 -3.98 -17.92 -80.81
N LEU A 10 -3.22 -18.48 -79.86
CA LEU A 10 -3.57 -18.43 -78.45
C LEU A 10 -3.14 -17.11 -77.81
N PHE A 11 -4.09 -16.31 -77.37
CA PHE A 11 -3.84 -15.22 -76.45
C PHE A 11 -3.75 -15.78 -75.03
N ALA A 12 -2.59 -15.80 -74.40
CA ALA A 12 -2.42 -16.08 -73.00
C ALA A 12 -2.71 -14.82 -72.16
N ALA A 13 -3.88 -14.79 -71.51
CA ALA A 13 -4.17 -13.77 -70.49
C ALA A 13 -3.50 -14.20 -69.17
N ALA A 14 -2.44 -13.48 -68.78
CA ALA A 14 -1.81 -13.61 -67.45
C ALA A 14 -2.72 -12.96 -66.40
N ALA A 15 -3.50 -13.77 -65.70
CA ALA A 15 -4.22 -13.34 -64.46
C ALA A 15 -3.21 -13.19 -63.33
N GLY A 16 -2.82 -11.95 -63.01
CA GLY A 16 -2.06 -11.64 -61.78
C GLY A 16 -2.91 -11.89 -60.56
N LEU A 17 -2.74 -13.01 -59.87
CA LEU A 17 -3.25 -13.26 -58.55
C LEU A 17 -2.44 -12.40 -57.58
N GLY A 18 -3.00 -11.23 -57.20
CA GLY A 18 -2.54 -10.41 -56.06
C GLY A 18 -2.78 -11.23 -54.79
N LEU A 19 -1.76 -11.83 -54.22
CA LEU A 19 -1.73 -12.31 -52.86
C LEU A 19 -1.89 -11.13 -51.93
N ALA A 20 -3.13 -10.73 -51.60
CA ALA A 20 -3.43 -9.93 -50.44
C ALA A 20 -3.06 -10.77 -49.23
N GLY A 21 -1.85 -10.59 -48.73
CA GLY A 21 -1.44 -11.17 -47.45
C GLY A 21 -2.37 -10.64 -46.38
N THR A 22 -3.33 -11.45 -45.95
CA THR A 22 -4.04 -11.23 -44.70
C THR A 22 -3.00 -11.28 -43.60
N ALA A 23 -2.55 -10.10 -43.15
CA ALA A 23 -1.81 -9.99 -41.91
C ALA A 23 -2.71 -10.62 -40.83
N LEU A 24 -2.40 -11.83 -40.41
CA LEU A 24 -3.01 -12.44 -39.23
C LEU A 24 -2.70 -11.49 -38.10
N ALA A 25 -3.72 -10.77 -37.61
CA ALA A 25 -3.59 -9.93 -36.44
C ALA A 25 -3.09 -10.83 -35.31
N GLN A 26 -1.87 -10.64 -34.90
CA GLN A 26 -1.28 -11.38 -33.78
C GLN A 26 -2.16 -11.15 -32.55
N SER A 27 -2.59 -12.22 -31.90
CA SER A 27 -3.38 -12.10 -30.67
C SER A 27 -2.62 -11.29 -29.64
N PRO A 28 -3.29 -10.39 -28.90
CA PRO A 28 -2.63 -9.58 -27.87
C PRO A 28 -1.87 -10.47 -26.88
N LEU A 29 -0.70 -10.01 -26.45
CA LEU A 29 0.10 -10.68 -25.42
C LEU A 29 -0.64 -10.66 -24.08
N GLU A 30 -0.99 -11.82 -23.53
CA GLU A 30 -1.59 -11.93 -22.20
C GLU A 30 -0.60 -11.48 -21.11
N VAL A 31 -1.02 -10.58 -20.22
CA VAL A 31 -0.22 -10.00 -19.15
C VAL A 31 -0.95 -10.18 -17.83
N PRO A 32 -0.77 -11.31 -17.11
CA PRO A 32 -1.42 -11.53 -15.82
C PRO A 32 -0.86 -10.59 -14.75
N PHE A 33 -1.78 -9.91 -14.05
CA PHE A 33 -1.48 -8.94 -13.00
C PHE A 33 -2.21 -9.31 -11.71
N TYR A 34 -1.47 -9.67 -10.64
CA TYR A 34 -2.05 -9.97 -9.33
C TYR A 34 -2.11 -8.71 -8.48
N TYR A 35 -3.22 -8.50 -7.77
CA TYR A 35 -3.36 -7.38 -6.86
C TYR A 35 -4.16 -7.73 -5.60
N PRO A 36 -3.81 -7.12 -4.44
CA PRO A 36 -4.53 -7.24 -3.19
C PRO A 36 -5.57 -6.15 -3.00
N VAL A 37 -6.51 -6.37 -2.07
CA VAL A 37 -7.34 -5.33 -1.49
C VAL A 37 -7.27 -5.41 0.03
N ALA A 38 -6.87 -4.31 0.68
CA ALA A 38 -6.71 -4.20 2.13
C ALA A 38 -7.57 -3.10 2.76
N VAL A 39 -8.37 -2.38 1.96
CA VAL A 39 -9.22 -1.26 2.38
C VAL A 39 -10.62 -1.41 1.79
N GLY A 40 -11.60 -0.75 2.38
CA GLY A 40 -12.96 -0.69 1.82
C GLY A 40 -13.02 0.18 0.57
N GLY A 41 -14.12 0.07 -0.17
CA GLY A 41 -14.37 0.85 -1.37
C GLY A 41 -14.28 0.03 -2.67
N PRO A 42 -14.42 0.69 -3.85
CA PRO A 42 -14.57 0.03 -5.14
C PRO A 42 -13.21 -0.29 -5.82
N ILE A 43 -12.19 -0.68 -5.04
CA ILE A 43 -10.80 -0.84 -5.53
C ILE A 43 -10.71 -1.78 -6.73
N THR A 44 -11.40 -2.93 -6.69
CA THR A 44 -11.39 -3.89 -7.81
C THR A 44 -11.92 -3.26 -9.09
N LYS A 45 -13.04 -2.53 -9.00
CA LYS A 45 -13.64 -1.84 -10.14
C LYS A 45 -12.71 -0.77 -10.73
N VAL A 46 -11.99 -0.05 -9.87
CA VAL A 46 -11.02 0.98 -10.30
C VAL A 46 -9.85 0.33 -11.05
N ILE A 47 -9.31 -0.77 -10.53
CA ILE A 47 -8.21 -1.53 -11.17
C ILE A 47 -8.67 -2.13 -12.51
N ASP A 48 -9.88 -2.69 -12.58
CA ASP A 48 -10.45 -3.20 -13.82
C ASP A 48 -10.60 -2.09 -14.88
N GLY A 49 -11.00 -0.88 -14.45
CA GLY A 49 -11.05 0.31 -15.31
C GLY A 49 -9.68 0.68 -15.89
N TYR A 50 -8.64 0.72 -15.05
CA TYR A 50 -7.27 0.99 -15.52
C TYR A 50 -6.75 -0.09 -16.48
N ALA A 51 -7.07 -1.36 -16.24
CA ALA A 51 -6.69 -2.43 -17.15
C ALA A 51 -7.38 -2.28 -18.52
N ALA A 52 -8.68 -1.94 -18.52
CA ALA A 52 -9.43 -1.69 -19.75
C ALA A 52 -8.86 -0.49 -20.55
N ASP A 53 -8.55 0.62 -19.87
CA ASP A 53 -7.96 1.82 -20.49
C ASP A 53 -6.55 1.55 -21.02
N PHE A 54 -5.73 0.79 -20.27
CA PHE A 54 -4.40 0.39 -20.72
C PHE A 54 -4.49 -0.49 -21.97
N ASN A 55 -5.35 -1.50 -21.97
CA ASN A 55 -5.55 -2.39 -23.12
C ASN A 55 -6.04 -1.65 -24.36
N LYS A 56 -6.90 -0.65 -24.18
CA LYS A 56 -7.33 0.23 -25.28
C LYS A 56 -6.19 1.09 -25.83
N ALA A 57 -5.32 1.62 -24.97
CA ALA A 57 -4.18 2.45 -25.34
C ALA A 57 -3.02 1.62 -25.94
N HIS A 58 -2.93 0.34 -25.59
CA HIS A 58 -1.87 -0.59 -25.97
C HIS A 58 -2.46 -1.92 -26.49
N PRO A 59 -3.07 -1.92 -27.71
CA PRO A 59 -3.83 -3.05 -28.23
C PRO A 59 -3.01 -4.33 -28.47
N GLN A 60 -1.67 -4.23 -28.48
CA GLN A 60 -0.75 -5.37 -28.51
C GLN A 60 -0.69 -6.16 -27.20
N TYR A 61 -1.23 -5.61 -26.10
CA TYR A 61 -1.28 -6.22 -24.77
C TYR A 61 -2.70 -6.51 -24.34
N LYS A 62 -2.87 -7.54 -23.52
CA LYS A 62 -4.08 -7.85 -22.77
C LYS A 62 -3.72 -8.01 -21.30
N LEU A 63 -3.65 -6.87 -20.59
CA LEU A 63 -3.48 -6.85 -19.14
C LEU A 63 -4.73 -7.44 -18.50
N THR A 64 -4.54 -8.50 -17.71
CA THR A 64 -5.63 -9.22 -17.02
C THR A 64 -5.43 -9.10 -15.53
N PRO A 65 -6.16 -8.18 -14.85
CA PRO A 65 -6.09 -8.04 -13.42
C PRO A 65 -6.75 -9.24 -12.72
N ILE A 66 -6.09 -9.75 -11.69
CA ILE A 66 -6.54 -10.89 -10.90
C ILE A 66 -6.52 -10.50 -9.43
N TYR A 67 -7.70 -10.33 -8.87
CA TYR A 67 -7.84 -10.12 -7.43
C TYR A 67 -7.36 -11.37 -6.68
N ALA A 68 -6.31 -11.22 -5.89
CA ALA A 68 -5.64 -12.34 -5.23
C ALA A 68 -5.90 -12.41 -3.71
N GLY A 69 -6.78 -11.55 -3.17
CA GLY A 69 -7.13 -11.51 -1.75
C GLY A 69 -6.44 -10.37 -0.99
N THR A 70 -6.08 -10.61 0.26
CA THR A 70 -5.25 -9.71 1.09
C THR A 70 -3.81 -9.67 0.57
N TYR A 71 -2.99 -8.76 1.10
CA TYR A 71 -1.55 -8.74 0.78
C TYR A 71 -0.87 -10.07 1.14
N GLN A 72 -1.21 -10.63 2.31
CA GLN A 72 -0.66 -11.90 2.77
C GLN A 72 -1.04 -13.08 1.86
N GLU A 73 -2.27 -13.12 1.37
CA GLU A 73 -2.70 -14.13 0.41
C GLU A 73 -2.06 -13.92 -0.97
N THR A 74 -1.92 -12.66 -1.39
CA THR A 74 -1.36 -12.32 -2.70
C THR A 74 0.11 -12.72 -2.81
N ILE A 75 0.94 -12.44 -1.80
CA ILE A 75 2.36 -12.86 -1.83
C ILE A 75 2.50 -14.38 -1.85
N VAL A 76 1.69 -15.11 -1.07
CA VAL A 76 1.70 -16.58 -1.07
C VAL A 76 1.34 -17.13 -2.45
N LYS A 77 0.27 -16.61 -3.09
CA LYS A 77 -0.15 -17.02 -4.44
C LYS A 77 0.92 -16.70 -5.48
N ALA A 78 1.49 -15.49 -5.43
CA ALA A 78 2.50 -15.03 -6.38
C ALA A 78 3.80 -15.85 -6.28
N LEU A 79 4.30 -16.13 -5.07
CA LEU A 79 5.50 -16.95 -4.86
C LEU A 79 5.25 -18.42 -5.20
N THR A 80 4.05 -18.95 -4.90
CA THR A 80 3.68 -20.32 -5.31
C THR A 80 3.66 -20.44 -6.83
N ALA A 81 3.06 -19.48 -7.54
CA ALA A 81 3.05 -19.45 -9.00
C ALA A 81 4.46 -19.29 -9.58
N HIS A 82 5.30 -18.44 -8.95
CA HIS A 82 6.71 -18.27 -9.32
C HIS A 82 7.49 -19.60 -9.23
N LYS A 83 7.39 -20.31 -8.09
CA LYS A 83 8.04 -21.60 -7.87
C LYS A 83 7.56 -22.69 -8.83
N ALA A 84 6.30 -22.61 -9.29
CA ALA A 84 5.72 -23.50 -10.28
C ALA A 84 6.07 -23.12 -11.74
N GLY A 85 6.88 -22.08 -11.98
CA GLY A 85 7.21 -21.60 -13.33
C GLY A 85 6.06 -20.89 -14.05
N LYS A 86 5.02 -20.46 -13.33
CA LYS A 86 3.80 -19.80 -13.83
C LYS A 86 3.59 -18.44 -13.16
N ALA A 87 4.69 -17.71 -12.93
CA ALA A 87 4.64 -16.39 -12.28
C ALA A 87 3.72 -15.43 -13.05
N PRO A 88 2.97 -14.54 -12.35
CA PRO A 88 2.33 -13.41 -13.01
C PRO A 88 3.39 -12.51 -13.66
N ALA A 89 3.02 -11.70 -14.65
CA ALA A 89 3.93 -10.70 -15.22
C ALA A 89 4.32 -9.66 -14.16
N THR A 90 3.34 -9.24 -13.38
CA THR A 90 3.51 -8.30 -12.27
C THR A 90 2.51 -8.59 -11.14
N SER A 91 2.87 -8.14 -9.95
CA SER A 91 1.95 -8.13 -8.81
C SER A 91 2.15 -6.87 -7.99
N VAL A 92 1.06 -6.35 -7.42
CA VAL A 92 1.14 -5.41 -6.31
C VAL A 92 1.28 -6.22 -5.03
N LEU A 93 2.37 -5.99 -4.29
CA LEU A 93 2.65 -6.61 -2.99
C LEU A 93 3.08 -5.52 -2.00
N LEU A 94 3.10 -5.82 -0.71
CA LEU A 94 3.59 -4.86 0.27
C LEU A 94 4.99 -4.38 -0.10
N SER A 95 5.25 -3.10 0.09
CA SER A 95 6.59 -2.54 -0.08
C SER A 95 7.60 -3.19 0.87
N THR A 96 7.13 -3.73 1.99
CA THR A 96 7.93 -4.47 2.98
C THR A 96 8.31 -5.88 2.55
N ASP A 97 7.69 -6.43 1.51
CA ASP A 97 7.99 -7.76 0.99
C ASP A 97 9.25 -7.78 0.09
N MET A 98 9.83 -6.62 -0.22
CA MET A 98 10.95 -6.47 -1.15
C MET A 98 12.09 -7.43 -0.85
N PHE A 99 12.57 -7.49 0.40
CA PHE A 99 13.67 -8.38 0.78
C PHE A 99 13.30 -9.87 0.60
N THR A 100 12.09 -10.26 1.01
CA THR A 100 11.60 -11.64 0.81
C THR A 100 11.55 -12.01 -0.68
N LEU A 101 11.05 -11.11 -1.54
CA LEU A 101 10.99 -11.34 -2.98
C LEU A 101 12.37 -11.43 -3.63
N MET A 102 13.34 -10.67 -3.13
CA MET A 102 14.74 -10.74 -3.55
C MET A 102 15.39 -12.05 -3.10
N ASP A 103 15.20 -12.47 -1.86
CA ASP A 103 15.71 -13.71 -1.29
C ASP A 103 15.22 -14.96 -2.04
N GLU A 104 13.95 -14.93 -2.45
CA GLU A 104 13.33 -15.98 -3.27
C GLU A 104 13.73 -15.89 -4.77
N GLY A 105 14.53 -14.90 -5.16
CA GLY A 105 14.90 -14.67 -6.56
C GLY A 105 13.70 -14.42 -7.47
N ALA A 106 12.58 -13.93 -6.91
CA ALA A 106 11.30 -13.87 -7.60
C ALA A 106 11.14 -12.66 -8.53
N ILE A 107 11.85 -11.57 -8.25
CA ILE A 107 11.66 -10.28 -8.94
C ILE A 107 12.87 -9.83 -9.72
N ALA A 108 12.64 -9.08 -10.78
CA ALA A 108 13.67 -8.40 -11.55
C ALA A 108 13.82 -6.94 -11.08
N PRO A 109 15.05 -6.38 -11.09
CA PRO A 109 15.23 -4.96 -10.85
C PRO A 109 14.50 -4.13 -11.92
N ILE A 110 13.86 -3.04 -11.49
CA ILE A 110 13.21 -2.09 -12.41
C ILE A 110 14.24 -1.43 -13.34
N ASP A 111 15.47 -1.25 -12.86
CA ASP A 111 16.60 -0.71 -13.62
C ASP A 111 16.86 -1.48 -14.93
N ASP A 112 16.56 -2.78 -14.99
CA ASP A 112 16.72 -3.61 -16.20
C ASP A 112 15.81 -3.17 -17.36
N PHE A 113 14.76 -2.39 -17.07
CA PHE A 113 13.76 -1.88 -18.01
C PHE A 113 13.93 -0.38 -18.30
N VAL A 114 14.66 0.36 -17.46
CA VAL A 114 14.93 1.81 -17.62
C VAL A 114 15.96 2.01 -18.72
N LYS A 115 15.51 2.43 -19.92
CA LYS A 115 16.38 2.54 -21.11
C LYS A 115 16.57 3.97 -21.57
N THR A 116 15.58 4.83 -21.40
CA THR A 116 15.56 6.20 -21.90
C THR A 116 15.73 7.22 -20.78
N ASP A 117 16.09 8.46 -21.13
CA ASP A 117 16.14 9.55 -20.15
C ASP A 117 14.76 9.88 -19.60
N ALA A 118 13.70 9.67 -20.39
CA ALA A 118 12.32 9.78 -19.92
C ALA A 118 11.99 8.73 -18.84
N ASP A 119 12.47 7.48 -18.96
CA ASP A 119 12.31 6.46 -17.94
C ASP A 119 13.06 6.82 -16.66
N LYS A 120 14.27 7.33 -16.79
CA LYS A 120 15.07 7.80 -15.62
C LYS A 120 14.39 8.98 -14.93
N ALA A 121 13.85 9.94 -15.69
CA ALA A 121 13.13 11.09 -15.16
C ALA A 121 11.85 10.65 -14.43
N TRP A 122 11.06 9.72 -15.00
CA TRP A 122 9.90 9.13 -14.38
C TRP A 122 10.25 8.46 -13.05
N LEU A 123 11.31 7.61 -13.02
CA LEU A 123 11.71 6.89 -11.81
C LEU A 123 12.17 7.85 -10.70
N LYS A 124 12.81 8.96 -11.05
CA LYS A 124 13.21 10.02 -10.11
C LYS A 124 12.05 10.90 -9.64
N GLY A 125 10.91 10.83 -10.30
CA GLY A 125 9.75 11.66 -10.02
C GLY A 125 8.91 11.21 -8.82
N PHE A 126 9.16 10.03 -8.26
CA PHE A 126 8.45 9.54 -7.08
C PHE A 126 8.89 10.26 -5.78
N TYR A 127 7.99 10.30 -4.80
CA TYR A 127 8.35 10.80 -3.46
C TYR A 127 9.48 9.95 -2.86
N PRO A 128 10.56 10.57 -2.35
CA PRO A 128 11.67 9.84 -1.71
C PRO A 128 11.21 8.92 -0.57
N ALA A 129 10.21 9.36 0.20
CA ALA A 129 9.64 8.56 1.28
C ALA A 129 9.06 7.22 0.82
N PHE A 130 8.51 7.16 -0.41
CA PHE A 130 8.01 5.91 -0.98
C PHE A 130 9.12 5.07 -1.63
N MET A 131 10.15 5.73 -2.14
CA MET A 131 11.30 5.03 -2.71
C MET A 131 12.16 4.31 -1.66
N ALA A 132 12.09 4.72 -0.40
CA ALA A 132 12.83 4.09 0.70
C ALA A 132 12.50 2.59 0.91
N ASN A 133 11.28 2.13 0.58
CA ASN A 133 10.92 0.71 0.54
C ASN A 133 10.84 0.15 -0.91
N SER A 134 11.48 0.80 -1.86
CA SER A 134 11.52 0.38 -3.26
C SER A 134 12.93 0.13 -3.75
N GLN A 135 13.94 0.54 -2.97
CA GLN A 135 15.35 0.53 -3.35
C GLN A 135 16.23 -0.10 -2.28
N THR A 136 17.19 -0.88 -2.71
CA THR A 136 18.30 -1.39 -1.87
C THR A 136 19.46 -1.82 -2.76
N GLY A 137 20.70 -1.79 -2.24
CA GLY A 137 21.89 -2.21 -2.98
C GLY A 137 22.14 -1.39 -4.25
N GLY A 138 21.71 -0.12 -4.29
CA GLY A 138 21.85 0.77 -5.44
C GLY A 138 20.91 0.46 -6.61
N LYS A 139 19.90 -0.41 -6.41
CA LYS A 139 18.91 -0.78 -7.43
C LYS A 139 17.49 -0.50 -6.95
N THR A 140 16.60 -0.27 -7.90
CA THR A 140 15.16 -0.16 -7.67
C THR A 140 14.51 -1.52 -7.95
N TRP A 141 13.76 -2.04 -7.00
CA TRP A 141 13.13 -3.36 -7.07
C TRP A 141 11.61 -3.29 -7.23
N GLY A 142 10.99 -2.18 -6.81
CA GLY A 142 9.55 -1.99 -6.88
C GLY A 142 9.17 -0.58 -7.33
N VAL A 143 8.00 -0.45 -7.95
CA VAL A 143 7.42 0.84 -8.37
C VAL A 143 6.31 1.21 -7.38
N PRO A 144 6.39 2.36 -6.68
CA PRO A 144 5.34 2.81 -5.77
C PRO A 144 3.97 2.91 -6.47
N PHE A 145 2.91 2.33 -5.86
CA PHE A 145 1.54 2.41 -6.42
C PHE A 145 0.46 2.61 -5.35
N GLN A 146 0.14 1.58 -4.58
CA GLN A 146 -0.86 1.65 -3.49
C GLN A 146 -0.21 2.20 -2.22
N ARG A 147 0.27 3.45 -2.26
CA ARG A 147 1.07 4.01 -1.17
C ARG A 147 0.23 4.86 -0.21
N SER A 148 0.55 4.77 1.06
CA SER A 148 -0.16 5.44 2.13
C SER A 148 0.78 5.92 3.24
N THR A 149 0.24 6.71 4.16
CA THR A 149 0.75 6.88 5.52
C THR A 149 -0.37 6.56 6.51
N VAL A 150 -0.03 6.41 7.78
CA VAL A 150 -1.03 6.31 8.83
C VAL A 150 -1.54 7.70 9.18
N VAL A 151 -2.84 7.85 9.37
CA VAL A 151 -3.50 9.08 9.78
C VAL A 151 -4.50 8.81 10.91
N MET A 152 -4.91 9.86 11.61
CA MET A 152 -6.02 9.82 12.54
C MET A 152 -7.29 10.31 11.83
N TYR A 153 -8.36 9.52 11.87
CA TYR A 153 -9.72 9.99 11.55
C TYR A 153 -10.43 10.28 12.85
N TYR A 154 -11.13 11.40 12.95
CA TYR A 154 -11.84 11.76 14.17
C TYR A 154 -13.23 12.34 13.87
N ASN A 155 -14.20 12.02 14.73
CA ASN A 155 -15.57 12.49 14.64
C ASN A 155 -15.69 13.89 15.21
N LYS A 156 -15.95 14.89 14.35
CA LYS A 156 -16.05 16.30 14.75
C LYS A 156 -17.26 16.58 15.64
N GLU A 157 -18.37 15.84 15.48
CA GLU A 157 -19.53 15.96 16.36
C GLU A 157 -19.17 15.51 17.77
N ALA A 158 -18.52 14.35 17.92
CA ALA A 158 -18.07 13.84 19.21
C ALA A 158 -17.06 14.80 19.89
N PHE A 159 -16.18 15.44 19.10
CA PHE A 159 -15.26 16.46 19.61
C PHE A 159 -16.02 17.66 20.20
N LYS A 160 -17.01 18.19 19.46
CA LYS A 160 -17.87 19.28 19.95
C LYS A 160 -18.58 18.93 21.25
N GLU A 161 -19.21 17.75 21.30
CA GLU A 161 -19.91 17.25 22.47
C GLU A 161 -19.00 17.11 23.71
N ALA A 162 -17.72 16.75 23.48
CA ALA A 162 -16.71 16.60 24.52
C ALA A 162 -16.01 17.92 24.90
N GLY A 163 -16.41 19.06 24.31
CA GLY A 163 -15.78 20.38 24.53
C GLY A 163 -14.38 20.48 23.95
N LEU A 164 -14.09 19.69 22.89
CA LEU A 164 -12.85 19.75 22.12
C LEU A 164 -13.03 20.58 20.84
N ASN A 165 -11.94 21.15 20.33
CA ASN A 165 -11.99 21.86 19.04
C ASN A 165 -12.18 20.86 17.89
N PRO A 166 -13.30 20.90 17.14
CA PRO A 166 -13.60 19.95 16.05
C PRO A 166 -12.70 20.13 14.83
N ASP A 167 -11.98 21.23 14.71
CA ASP A 167 -11.12 21.53 13.56
C ASP A 167 -9.64 21.33 13.86
N LYS A 168 -9.32 20.77 15.06
CA LYS A 168 -7.94 20.52 15.46
C LYS A 168 -7.79 19.09 15.99
N ALA A 169 -7.11 18.23 15.23
CA ALA A 169 -6.68 16.93 15.71
C ALA A 169 -5.66 17.06 16.87
N PRO A 170 -5.59 16.09 17.81
CA PRO A 170 -4.54 16.05 18.83
C PRO A 170 -3.15 16.08 18.19
N GLN A 171 -2.26 16.94 18.69
CA GLN A 171 -0.95 17.17 18.09
C GLN A 171 0.18 16.35 18.72
N ASN A 172 -0.04 15.84 19.93
CA ASN A 172 0.94 15.04 20.68
C ASN A 172 0.24 13.95 21.53
N TRP A 173 1.01 13.02 22.08
CA TRP A 173 0.48 11.92 22.86
C TRP A 173 -0.31 12.37 24.11
N LYS A 174 0.09 13.45 24.74
CA LYS A 174 -0.64 14.01 25.88
C LYS A 174 -2.04 14.47 25.47
N GLU A 175 -2.12 15.32 24.43
CA GLU A 175 -3.40 15.77 23.87
C GLU A 175 -4.26 14.60 23.37
N LEU A 176 -3.64 13.59 22.73
CA LEU A 176 -4.33 12.40 22.24
C LEU A 176 -4.97 11.61 23.38
N ARG A 177 -4.23 11.38 24.46
CA ARG A 177 -4.72 10.68 25.65
C ARG A 177 -5.84 11.45 26.35
N GLU A 178 -5.67 12.77 26.53
CA GLU A 178 -6.69 13.65 27.13
C GLU A 178 -7.96 13.68 26.28
N ALA A 179 -7.84 13.77 24.95
CA ALA A 179 -8.96 13.69 24.03
C ALA A 179 -9.66 12.31 24.13
N ALA A 180 -8.89 11.23 24.14
CA ALA A 180 -9.45 9.87 24.24
C ALA A 180 -10.27 9.67 25.53
N HIS A 181 -9.80 10.24 26.67
CA HIS A 181 -10.58 10.21 27.92
C HIS A 181 -11.90 10.97 27.80
N LYS A 182 -11.89 12.19 27.26
CA LYS A 182 -13.10 13.01 27.08
C LYS A 182 -14.09 12.42 26.09
N LEU A 183 -13.61 11.70 25.07
CA LEU A 183 -14.41 11.12 23.98
C LEU A 183 -15.00 9.76 24.34
N THR A 184 -14.50 9.10 25.39
CA THR A 184 -15.02 7.79 25.81
C THR A 184 -16.37 7.96 26.48
N LYS A 185 -17.39 7.28 25.94
CA LYS A 185 -18.76 7.30 26.48
C LYS A 185 -19.13 5.96 27.09
N LYS A 186 -19.81 6.00 28.22
CA LYS A 186 -20.35 4.84 28.91
C LYS A 186 -21.87 4.98 29.04
N ASP A 187 -22.56 3.86 28.97
CA ASP A 187 -24.01 3.79 29.30
C ASP A 187 -24.26 3.86 30.81
N ALA A 188 -25.54 3.82 31.18
CA ALA A 188 -25.97 3.84 32.59
C ALA A 188 -25.45 2.65 33.43
N SER A 189 -25.06 1.54 32.78
CA SER A 189 -24.46 0.37 33.44
C SER A 189 -22.94 0.48 33.61
N GLY A 190 -22.32 1.54 33.07
CA GLY A 190 -20.88 1.74 33.06
C GLY A 190 -20.16 1.04 31.91
N LYS A 191 -20.88 0.39 30.99
CA LYS A 191 -20.32 -0.24 29.79
C LYS A 191 -19.93 0.81 28.77
N VAL A 192 -18.72 0.69 28.19
CA VAL A 192 -18.26 1.57 27.10
C VAL A 192 -19.12 1.33 25.87
N VAL A 193 -19.75 2.38 25.35
CA VAL A 193 -20.54 2.40 24.11
C VAL A 193 -19.81 3.13 22.97
N GLN A 194 -18.86 4.01 23.31
CA GLN A 194 -17.94 4.64 22.38
C GLN A 194 -16.57 4.74 23.02
N TYR A 195 -15.56 4.16 22.39
CA TYR A 195 -14.18 4.35 22.78
C TYR A 195 -13.65 5.69 22.28
N GLY A 196 -12.79 6.33 23.05
CA GLY A 196 -12.17 7.58 22.66
C GLY A 196 -11.20 7.41 21.49
N ILE A 197 -10.49 6.28 21.47
CA ILE A 197 -9.55 5.93 20.41
C ILE A 197 -9.56 4.42 20.13
N GLN A 198 -9.33 4.06 18.87
CA GLN A 198 -9.14 2.67 18.45
C GLN A 198 -7.95 2.58 17.48
N ILE A 199 -7.01 1.69 17.80
CA ILE A 199 -5.81 1.37 17.01
C ILE A 199 -5.88 -0.13 16.72
N PRO A 200 -5.93 -0.58 15.47
CA PRO A 200 -6.01 -2.00 15.15
C PRO A 200 -4.73 -2.74 15.56
N SER A 201 -4.88 -3.89 16.21
CA SER A 201 -3.77 -4.72 16.69
C SER A 201 -3.51 -5.95 15.82
N THR A 202 -4.40 -6.25 14.86
CA THR A 202 -4.24 -7.33 13.88
C THR A 202 -4.08 -6.81 12.46
N GLY A 203 -3.71 -7.70 11.54
CA GLY A 203 -3.43 -7.36 10.15
C GLY A 203 -2.09 -6.65 9.99
N PHE A 204 -1.97 -5.45 10.56
CA PHE A 204 -0.77 -4.60 10.47
C PHE A 204 -0.33 -4.05 11.83
N GLY A 205 -0.39 -4.88 12.89
CA GLY A 205 0.00 -4.49 14.26
C GLY A 205 1.41 -3.90 14.36
N TYR A 206 2.38 -4.48 13.65
CA TYR A 206 3.74 -3.95 13.53
C TYR A 206 3.77 -2.51 13.01
N TRP A 207 2.93 -2.19 12.01
CA TRP A 207 2.84 -0.87 11.42
C TRP A 207 2.18 0.13 12.37
N MET A 208 1.19 -0.31 13.14
CA MET A 208 0.59 0.50 14.20
C MET A 208 1.59 0.78 15.33
N LEU A 209 2.40 -0.20 15.73
CA LEU A 209 3.50 0.07 16.67
C LEU A 209 4.50 1.06 16.06
N GLN A 210 4.91 0.88 14.79
CA GLN A 210 5.81 1.80 14.11
C GLN A 210 5.24 3.23 14.05
N THR A 211 3.92 3.37 13.95
CA THR A 211 3.23 4.66 14.02
C THR A 211 3.43 5.38 15.36
N LEU A 212 3.72 4.65 16.41
CA LEU A 212 4.04 5.21 17.74
C LEU A 212 5.56 5.34 17.94
N THR A 213 6.37 4.42 17.42
CA THR A 213 7.83 4.49 17.57
C THR A 213 8.46 5.60 16.73
N THR A 214 7.91 5.88 15.54
CA THR A 214 8.42 6.97 14.67
C THR A 214 8.36 8.33 15.35
N PRO A 215 7.24 8.79 15.92
CA PRO A 215 7.20 10.04 16.68
C PRO A 215 7.95 9.97 18.02
N ASN A 216 8.25 8.79 18.53
CA ASN A 216 9.13 8.59 19.69
C ASN A 216 10.63 8.55 19.32
N ASP A 217 10.95 8.90 18.08
CA ASP A 217 12.30 9.06 17.53
C ASP A 217 13.14 7.78 17.64
N VAL A 218 12.59 6.66 17.17
CA VAL A 218 13.32 5.39 17.06
C VAL A 218 12.85 4.62 15.82
N LEU A 219 13.81 4.06 15.08
CA LEU A 219 13.57 3.13 13.99
C LEU A 219 13.58 1.69 14.53
N LEU A 220 12.74 0.83 13.97
CA LEU A 220 12.62 -0.58 14.37
C LEU A 220 13.63 -1.49 13.67
N VAL A 221 14.23 -1.04 12.57
CA VAL A 221 15.09 -1.83 11.69
C VAL A 221 16.10 -0.94 10.97
N ASN A 222 17.26 -1.47 10.63
CA ASN A 222 18.24 -0.82 9.77
C ASN A 222 17.84 -0.86 8.28
N GLU A 223 18.46 -0.04 7.44
CA GLU A 223 18.16 0.09 6.01
C GLU A 223 18.30 -1.22 5.23
N SER A 224 19.22 -2.09 5.62
CA SER A 224 19.44 -3.38 4.96
C SER A 224 18.45 -4.48 5.40
N GLY A 225 17.54 -4.22 6.35
CA GLY A 225 16.56 -5.21 6.81
C GLY A 225 17.15 -6.40 7.59
N THR A 226 18.39 -6.26 8.08
CA THR A 226 19.16 -7.36 8.71
C THR A 226 19.21 -7.30 10.22
N ARG A 227 18.93 -6.13 10.82
CA ARG A 227 19.02 -5.91 12.27
C ARG A 227 17.82 -5.12 12.77
N VAL A 228 17.20 -5.63 13.82
CA VAL A 228 16.07 -4.99 14.50
C VAL A 228 16.50 -4.38 15.83
N THR A 229 15.72 -3.42 16.35
CA THR A 229 15.95 -2.69 17.60
C THR A 229 14.70 -2.67 18.48
N LEU A 230 14.04 -3.85 18.62
CA LEU A 230 12.73 -3.95 19.24
C LEU A 230 12.74 -3.72 20.75
N ASN A 231 13.79 -4.13 21.46
CA ASN A 231 13.92 -3.94 22.90
C ASN A 231 14.53 -2.59 23.32
N ASN A 232 14.68 -1.65 22.36
CA ASN A 232 15.09 -0.29 22.66
C ASN A 232 14.11 0.37 23.65
N PRO A 233 14.57 1.10 24.69
CA PRO A 233 13.69 1.76 25.66
C PRO A 233 12.64 2.68 25.02
N LYS A 234 12.93 3.34 23.90
CA LYS A 234 11.97 4.16 23.17
C LYS A 234 10.88 3.32 22.49
N VAL A 235 11.20 2.11 21.99
CA VAL A 235 10.20 1.16 21.44
C VAL A 235 9.31 0.63 22.56
N VAL A 236 9.90 0.21 23.67
CA VAL A 236 9.15 -0.22 24.86
C VAL A 236 8.25 0.90 25.38
N GLY A 237 8.73 2.15 25.39
CA GLY A 237 7.95 3.32 25.77
C GLY A 237 6.74 3.56 24.86
N ALA A 238 6.92 3.38 23.55
CA ALA A 238 5.82 3.50 22.58
C ALA A 238 4.75 2.40 22.77
N LEU A 239 5.16 1.16 22.98
CA LEU A 239 4.22 0.08 23.29
C LEU A 239 3.52 0.29 24.65
N ASN A 240 4.25 0.77 25.65
CA ASN A 240 3.65 1.15 26.96
C ASN A 240 2.60 2.27 26.82
N PHE A 241 2.81 3.23 25.92
CA PHE A 241 1.79 4.24 25.63
C PHE A 241 0.52 3.58 25.08
N TRP A 242 0.62 2.66 24.12
CA TRP A 242 -0.55 1.94 23.60
C TRP A 242 -1.22 1.10 24.68
N VAL A 243 -0.47 0.30 25.44
CA VAL A 243 -0.98 -0.46 26.60
C VAL A 243 -1.69 0.44 27.63
N SER A 244 -1.19 1.67 27.85
CA SER A 244 -1.81 2.59 28.77
C SER A 244 -3.20 3.04 28.32
N LEU A 245 -3.45 3.21 27.02
CA LEU A 245 -4.79 3.55 26.49
C LEU A 245 -5.80 2.42 26.72
N VAL A 246 -5.34 1.17 26.63
CA VAL A 246 -6.17 -0.02 26.97
C VAL A 246 -6.46 -0.05 28.47
N ARG A 247 -5.42 0.09 29.31
CA ARG A 247 -5.56 0.09 30.77
C ARG A 247 -6.49 1.22 31.29
N ASP A 248 -6.43 2.38 30.65
CA ASP A 248 -7.26 3.53 30.98
C ASP A 248 -8.73 3.34 30.55
N GLY A 249 -9.03 2.27 29.79
CA GLY A 249 -10.37 1.98 29.27
C GLY A 249 -10.85 2.92 28.17
N VAL A 250 -9.95 3.66 27.54
CA VAL A 250 -10.24 4.58 26.44
C VAL A 250 -10.04 3.95 25.05
N HIS A 251 -9.42 2.78 25.02
CA HIS A 251 -9.17 1.92 23.86
C HIS A 251 -9.73 0.53 24.16
N PRO A 252 -10.30 -0.19 23.16
CA PRO A 252 -10.77 -1.55 23.38
C PRO A 252 -9.67 -2.48 23.92
N ALA A 253 -10.04 -3.36 24.85
CA ALA A 253 -9.16 -4.45 25.28
C ALA A 253 -9.23 -5.62 24.28
N GLY A 254 -8.18 -6.46 24.27
CA GLY A 254 -8.11 -7.64 23.43
C GLY A 254 -7.69 -7.34 21.99
N VAL A 255 -8.27 -8.09 21.07
CA VAL A 255 -7.98 -7.99 19.64
C VAL A 255 -8.83 -6.90 19.02
N VAL A 256 -8.17 -6.00 18.31
CA VAL A 256 -8.82 -4.97 17.48
C VAL A 256 -8.48 -5.24 16.01
N GLU A 257 -9.51 -5.63 15.26
CA GLU A 257 -9.34 -6.07 13.88
C GLU A 257 -9.11 -4.89 12.91
N TRP A 258 -8.16 -5.04 12.00
CA TRP A 258 -7.89 -4.07 10.94
C TRP A 258 -9.13 -3.76 10.11
N GLY A 259 -9.79 -4.79 9.59
CA GLY A 259 -10.91 -4.66 8.66
C GLY A 259 -12.18 -4.07 9.27
N THR A 260 -12.35 -4.16 10.59
CA THR A 260 -13.55 -3.64 11.29
C THR A 260 -13.35 -2.22 11.81
N THR A 261 -12.12 -1.77 12.00
CA THR A 261 -11.80 -0.44 12.57
C THR A 261 -12.49 0.72 11.84
N PRO A 262 -12.49 0.82 10.48
CA PRO A 262 -13.22 1.89 9.80
C PRO A 262 -14.74 1.81 10.00
N ARG A 263 -15.30 0.61 10.06
CA ARG A 263 -16.74 0.40 10.33
C ARG A 263 -17.10 0.87 11.74
N ASP A 264 -16.31 0.50 12.75
CA ASP A 264 -16.55 0.91 14.14
C ASP A 264 -16.53 2.44 14.29
N PHE A 265 -15.67 3.13 13.51
CA PHE A 265 -15.69 4.59 13.42
C PHE A 265 -16.98 5.12 12.80
N MET A 266 -17.39 4.59 11.65
CA MET A 266 -18.61 5.01 10.95
C MET A 266 -19.88 4.71 11.76
N GLU A 267 -19.86 3.68 12.58
CA GLU A 267 -20.93 3.32 13.54
C GLU A 267 -20.84 4.09 14.89
N LYS A 268 -19.92 5.06 15.02
CA LYS A 268 -19.66 5.86 16.23
C LYS A 268 -19.25 5.02 17.45
N LYS A 269 -18.72 3.81 17.28
CA LYS A 269 -18.15 2.97 18.35
C LYS A 269 -16.76 3.43 18.78
N ALA A 270 -16.07 4.20 17.93
CA ALA A 270 -14.81 4.85 18.22
C ALA A 270 -14.85 6.31 17.72
N ALA A 271 -14.43 7.26 18.56
CA ALA A 271 -14.41 8.68 18.20
C ALA A 271 -13.16 9.07 17.42
N ILE A 272 -12.03 8.43 17.68
CA ILE A 272 -10.78 8.54 16.91
C ILE A 272 -10.38 7.12 16.45
N ILE A 273 -9.98 6.97 15.20
CA ILE A 273 -9.29 5.77 14.75
C ILE A 273 -7.95 6.13 14.13
N VAL A 274 -6.97 5.24 14.32
CA VAL A 274 -5.65 5.32 13.71
C VAL A 274 -5.57 4.24 12.65
N THR A 275 -5.49 4.62 11.37
CA THR A 275 -5.44 3.66 10.26
C THR A 275 -4.87 4.30 9.00
N THR A 276 -4.84 3.56 7.90
CA THR A 276 -4.32 4.01 6.60
C THR A 276 -5.15 5.13 5.97
N THR A 277 -4.47 6.05 5.28
CA THR A 277 -5.16 7.00 4.39
C THR A 277 -5.97 6.30 3.28
N GLY A 278 -5.64 5.05 2.92
CA GLY A 278 -6.41 4.27 1.94
C GLY A 278 -7.89 4.04 2.32
N ASN A 279 -8.27 4.27 3.58
CA ASN A 279 -9.67 4.23 4.00
C ASN A 279 -10.44 5.54 3.76
N LEU A 280 -9.78 6.61 3.29
CA LEU A 280 -10.36 7.95 3.21
C LEU A 280 -11.63 7.99 2.34
N THR A 281 -11.57 7.43 1.14
CA THR A 281 -12.70 7.41 0.20
C THR A 281 -13.87 6.60 0.76
N ASN A 282 -13.59 5.45 1.37
CA ASN A 282 -14.61 4.62 2.02
C ASN A 282 -15.29 5.36 3.20
N ILE A 283 -14.51 6.00 4.06
CA ILE A 283 -15.04 6.78 5.19
C ILE A 283 -15.85 7.98 4.69
N ARG A 284 -15.34 8.71 3.70
CA ARG A 284 -16.05 9.85 3.08
C ARG A 284 -17.41 9.46 2.51
N ALA A 285 -17.49 8.30 1.87
CA ALA A 285 -18.73 7.82 1.25
C ALA A 285 -19.77 7.34 2.26
N ASN A 286 -19.34 6.81 3.41
CA ASN A 286 -20.20 6.04 4.30
C ASN A 286 -20.41 6.66 5.69
N ALA A 287 -19.53 7.54 6.18
CA ALA A 287 -19.73 8.24 7.45
C ALA A 287 -20.95 9.16 7.36
N LYS A 288 -21.83 9.09 8.37
CA LYS A 288 -23.06 9.89 8.46
C LYS A 288 -22.88 11.09 9.41
N PHE A 289 -21.66 11.55 9.60
CA PHE A 289 -21.27 12.67 10.43
C PHE A 289 -20.05 13.37 9.83
N ASP A 290 -19.82 14.62 10.20
CA ASP A 290 -18.65 15.36 9.79
C ASP A 290 -17.38 14.82 10.51
N PHE A 291 -16.34 14.56 9.75
CA PHE A 291 -15.09 14.02 10.27
C PHE A 291 -13.88 14.85 9.85
N GLY A 292 -12.86 14.79 10.68
CA GLY A 292 -11.55 15.34 10.39
C GLY A 292 -10.53 14.26 10.12
N VAL A 293 -9.45 14.63 9.45
CA VAL A 293 -8.24 13.82 9.30
C VAL A 293 -7.07 14.59 9.90
N GLY A 294 -6.29 13.93 10.74
CA GLY A 294 -5.10 14.52 11.37
C GLY A 294 -3.85 13.69 11.08
N GLN A 295 -2.71 14.38 11.04
CA GLN A 295 -1.42 13.69 11.08
C GLN A 295 -1.28 12.95 12.42
N ILE A 296 -0.41 11.96 12.47
CA ILE A 296 -0.15 11.20 13.69
C ILE A 296 0.39 12.14 14.80
N ALA A 297 -0.18 11.97 15.99
CA ALA A 297 0.23 12.72 17.17
C ALA A 297 1.71 12.50 17.50
N GLY A 298 2.47 13.58 17.58
CA GLY A 298 3.89 13.56 17.90
C GLY A 298 4.18 13.19 19.36
N ASN A 299 5.45 12.91 19.65
CA ASN A 299 5.97 12.84 21.02
C ASN A 299 7.30 13.62 21.10
N VAL A 300 8.41 12.99 20.73
CA VAL A 300 9.72 13.64 20.61
C VAL A 300 9.79 14.45 19.30
N ARG A 301 9.17 13.97 18.24
CA ARG A 301 9.07 14.63 16.93
C ARG A 301 7.73 14.32 16.25
N LYS A 302 7.47 14.96 15.12
CA LYS A 302 6.43 14.53 14.20
C LYS A 302 6.97 13.42 13.31
N GLY A 303 6.08 12.54 12.83
CA GLY A 303 6.44 11.48 11.90
C GLY A 303 5.41 10.36 11.81
N SER A 304 5.45 9.65 10.70
CA SER A 304 4.64 8.46 10.44
C SER A 304 5.46 7.49 9.58
N PRO A 305 5.27 6.17 9.69
CA PRO A 305 5.76 5.29 8.65
C PRO A 305 4.96 5.49 7.36
N THR A 306 5.61 5.32 6.22
CA THR A 306 4.91 5.05 4.97
C THR A 306 4.30 3.65 5.02
N GLY A 307 3.45 3.31 4.06
CA GLY A 307 2.87 1.98 3.97
C GLY A 307 2.34 1.66 2.58
N GLY A 308 1.81 0.46 2.43
CA GLY A 308 1.14 0.02 1.22
C GLY A 308 2.03 -0.72 0.23
N GLY A 309 1.60 -0.80 -1.02
CA GLY A 309 2.17 -1.71 -2.01
C GLY A 309 2.91 -1.06 -3.17
N ASN A 310 3.85 -1.81 -3.70
CA ASN A 310 4.57 -1.54 -4.94
C ASN A 310 4.17 -2.54 -6.02
N PHE A 311 4.29 -2.15 -7.29
CA PHE A 311 4.41 -3.13 -8.37
C PHE A 311 5.78 -3.80 -8.31
N TYR A 312 5.79 -5.11 -8.49
CA TYR A 312 6.98 -5.93 -8.69
C TYR A 312 6.87 -6.71 -9.98
N ILE A 313 7.94 -6.75 -10.78
CA ILE A 313 8.01 -7.49 -12.03
C ILE A 313 8.63 -8.86 -11.75
N PHE A 314 7.91 -9.94 -12.08
CA PHE A 314 8.38 -11.29 -11.79
C PHE A 314 9.42 -11.76 -12.80
N LYS A 315 10.57 -12.25 -12.29
CA LYS A 315 11.73 -12.64 -13.10
C LYS A 315 11.47 -13.85 -13.99
N ASN A 316 10.61 -14.80 -13.55
CA ASN A 316 10.28 -16.00 -14.30
C ASN A 316 9.12 -15.82 -15.31
N ALA A 317 8.52 -14.65 -15.40
CA ALA A 317 7.59 -14.31 -16.47
C ALA A 317 8.37 -14.14 -17.79
N PRO A 318 7.77 -14.44 -18.96
CA PRO A 318 8.38 -14.15 -20.27
C PRO A 318 8.82 -12.70 -20.40
N ARG A 319 9.97 -12.44 -21.06
CA ARG A 319 10.54 -11.09 -21.15
C ARG A 319 9.59 -10.06 -21.74
N GLU A 320 8.78 -10.44 -22.71
CA GLU A 320 7.78 -9.57 -23.32
C GLU A 320 6.67 -9.18 -22.30
N GLN A 321 6.26 -10.13 -21.47
CA GLN A 321 5.31 -9.84 -20.38
C GLN A 321 5.92 -8.93 -19.31
N GLN A 322 7.21 -9.12 -18.98
CA GLN A 322 7.93 -8.22 -18.07
C GLN A 322 7.97 -6.80 -18.61
N GLN A 323 8.25 -6.64 -19.92
CA GLN A 323 8.26 -5.33 -20.58
C GLN A 323 6.86 -4.68 -20.55
N ALA A 324 5.81 -5.43 -20.86
CA ALA A 324 4.43 -4.94 -20.77
C ALA A 324 4.05 -4.54 -19.34
N ALA A 325 4.51 -5.29 -18.32
CA ALA A 325 4.31 -4.97 -16.92
C ALA A 325 5.02 -3.65 -16.52
N PHE A 326 6.22 -3.42 -17.01
CA PHE A 326 6.95 -2.15 -16.83
C PHE A 326 6.20 -0.98 -17.48
N GLU A 327 5.73 -1.16 -18.72
CA GLU A 327 4.96 -0.14 -19.44
C GLU A 327 3.64 0.18 -18.70
N PHE A 328 2.95 -0.84 -18.17
CA PHE A 328 1.76 -0.61 -17.37
C PHE A 328 2.07 0.16 -16.08
N ALA A 329 3.09 -0.25 -15.32
CA ALA A 329 3.48 0.45 -14.09
C ALA A 329 3.82 1.92 -14.36
N LYS A 330 4.55 2.20 -15.46
CA LYS A 330 4.86 3.55 -15.90
C LYS A 330 3.61 4.33 -16.33
N TRP A 331 2.72 3.69 -17.07
CA TRP A 331 1.49 4.30 -17.59
C TRP A 331 0.52 4.66 -16.45
N VAL A 332 0.29 3.76 -15.50
CA VAL A 332 -0.68 3.97 -14.41
C VAL A 332 -0.17 4.95 -13.35
N THR A 333 1.13 5.17 -13.26
CA THR A 333 1.75 6.14 -12.34
C THR A 333 2.05 7.51 -12.97
N GLN A 334 1.60 7.77 -14.23
CA GLN A 334 1.62 9.11 -14.79
C GLN A 334 0.80 10.08 -13.93
N PRO A 335 1.15 11.37 -13.88
CA PRO A 335 0.55 12.33 -12.95
C PRO A 335 -0.97 12.33 -12.92
N GLU A 336 -1.62 12.34 -14.09
CA GLU A 336 -3.08 12.40 -14.20
C GLU A 336 -3.75 11.12 -13.66
N ARG A 337 -3.16 9.94 -13.91
CA ARG A 337 -3.67 8.66 -13.43
C ARG A 337 -3.39 8.46 -11.95
N ALA A 338 -2.20 8.86 -11.48
CA ALA A 338 -1.87 8.85 -10.07
C ALA A 338 -2.78 9.80 -9.26
N ALA A 339 -3.16 10.95 -9.85
CA ALA A 339 -4.15 11.87 -9.29
C ALA A 339 -5.53 11.21 -9.20
N GLN A 340 -6.00 10.59 -10.28
CA GLN A 340 -7.28 9.88 -10.32
C GLN A 340 -7.30 8.71 -9.31
N TRP A 341 -6.22 7.90 -9.27
CA TRP A 341 -6.06 6.83 -8.28
C TRP A 341 -6.20 7.34 -6.84
N SER A 342 -5.55 8.47 -6.53
CA SER A 342 -5.64 9.07 -5.19
C SER A 342 -7.08 9.46 -4.82
N MET A 343 -7.82 10.06 -5.76
CA MET A 343 -9.21 10.47 -5.54
C MET A 343 -10.17 9.29 -5.40
N ASP A 344 -9.96 8.23 -6.18
CA ASP A 344 -10.87 7.08 -6.22
C ASP A 344 -10.63 6.10 -5.05
N SER A 345 -9.40 6.02 -4.55
CA SER A 345 -8.99 5.02 -3.56
C SER A 345 -8.74 5.61 -2.17
N GLY A 346 -8.32 6.88 -2.08
CA GLY A 346 -7.80 7.50 -0.84
C GLY A 346 -6.31 7.23 -0.60
N TYR A 347 -5.63 6.44 -1.42
CA TYR A 347 -4.17 6.33 -1.37
C TYR A 347 -3.48 7.63 -1.77
N VAL A 348 -2.25 7.83 -1.33
CA VAL A 348 -1.45 9.01 -1.69
C VAL A 348 -1.01 8.88 -3.15
N ALA A 349 -1.20 9.92 -3.96
CA ALA A 349 -0.60 9.97 -5.28
C ALA A 349 0.93 9.94 -5.15
N VAL A 350 1.58 9.08 -5.93
CA VAL A 350 2.97 8.65 -5.66
C VAL A 350 4.05 9.66 -6.07
N SER A 351 3.66 10.75 -6.72
CA SER A 351 4.60 11.80 -7.19
C SER A 351 4.11 13.21 -6.89
N PRO A 352 5.01 14.18 -6.64
CA PRO A 352 4.64 15.60 -6.54
C PRO A 352 3.87 16.11 -7.76
N ALA A 353 4.26 15.67 -8.96
CA ALA A 353 3.64 16.09 -10.23
C ALA A 353 2.13 15.76 -10.30
N ALA A 354 1.68 14.69 -9.63
CA ALA A 354 0.27 14.35 -9.56
C ALA A 354 -0.55 15.44 -8.82
N TYR A 355 0.03 16.04 -7.78
CA TYR A 355 -0.61 17.12 -7.02
C TYR A 355 -0.60 18.45 -7.74
N GLU A 356 0.19 18.59 -8.82
CA GLU A 356 0.19 19.76 -9.70
C GLU A 356 -0.89 19.69 -10.79
N THR A 357 -1.54 18.53 -10.98
CA THR A 357 -2.65 18.39 -11.93
C THR A 357 -3.85 19.23 -11.52
N PRO A 358 -4.57 19.85 -12.47
CA PRO A 358 -5.74 20.68 -12.17
C PRO A 358 -6.80 19.93 -11.35
N VAL A 359 -7.01 18.63 -11.65
CA VAL A 359 -8.04 17.81 -11.03
C VAL A 359 -7.73 17.56 -9.55
N LEU A 360 -6.48 17.19 -9.20
CA LEU A 360 -6.11 16.92 -7.82
C LEU A 360 -5.94 18.20 -7.00
N LYS A 361 -5.51 19.31 -7.62
CA LYS A 361 -5.52 20.64 -6.98
C LYS A 361 -6.92 21.04 -6.57
N LYS A 362 -7.89 20.94 -7.50
CA LYS A 362 -9.30 21.25 -7.22
C LYS A 362 -9.84 20.33 -6.11
N TYR A 363 -9.61 19.04 -6.21
CA TYR A 363 -10.04 18.06 -5.19
C TYR A 363 -9.50 18.40 -3.81
N GLY A 364 -8.21 18.76 -3.69
CA GLY A 364 -7.58 19.15 -2.42
C GLY A 364 -8.12 20.46 -1.85
N GLN A 365 -8.58 21.42 -2.70
CA GLN A 365 -9.25 22.65 -2.25
C GLN A 365 -10.65 22.36 -1.70
N GLU A 366 -11.41 21.49 -2.37
CA GLU A 366 -12.77 21.09 -1.97
C GLU A 366 -12.77 20.11 -0.79
N PHE A 367 -11.73 19.31 -0.64
CA PHE A 367 -11.59 18.28 0.39
C PHE A 367 -10.15 18.24 0.96
N PRO A 368 -9.77 19.21 1.81
CA PRO A 368 -8.41 19.34 2.35
C PRO A 368 -7.92 18.11 3.13
N GLN A 369 -8.82 17.30 3.67
CA GLN A 369 -8.51 16.05 4.37
C GLN A 369 -7.71 15.08 3.50
N ALA A 370 -7.88 15.12 2.17
CA ALA A 370 -7.12 14.31 1.22
C ALA A 370 -5.63 14.66 1.16
N LEU A 371 -5.24 15.85 1.60
CA LEU A 371 -3.86 16.31 1.54
C LEU A 371 -3.04 15.95 2.79
N VAL A 372 -3.69 15.59 3.90
CA VAL A 372 -3.04 15.35 5.20
C VAL A 372 -1.94 14.29 5.12
N ALA A 373 -2.21 13.20 4.43
CA ALA A 373 -1.22 12.11 4.26
C ALA A 373 -0.02 12.53 3.41
N ARG A 374 -0.25 13.31 2.34
CA ARG A 374 0.83 13.90 1.53
C ARG A 374 1.68 14.85 2.37
N ASP A 375 1.05 15.72 3.14
CA ASP A 375 1.73 16.75 3.94
C ASP A 375 2.56 16.16 5.09
N GLN A 376 2.36 14.88 5.40
CA GLN A 376 3.12 14.11 6.39
C GLN A 376 4.40 13.45 5.79
N LEU A 377 4.50 13.33 4.46
CA LEU A 377 5.62 12.64 3.79
C LEU A 377 7.01 13.21 4.12
N PRO A 378 7.21 14.54 4.25
CA PRO A 378 8.53 15.08 4.57
C PRO A 378 9.12 14.61 5.91
N VAL A 379 8.27 14.17 6.84
CA VAL A 379 8.67 13.65 8.16
C VAL A 379 8.44 12.15 8.31
N SER A 380 8.06 11.49 7.21
CA SER A 380 7.81 10.04 7.19
C SER A 380 9.10 9.24 7.08
N VAL A 381 9.03 7.99 7.54
CA VAL A 381 10.11 7.01 7.46
C VAL A 381 9.66 5.80 6.64
N ALA A 382 10.63 5.01 6.17
CA ALA A 382 10.35 3.72 5.54
C ALA A 382 9.55 2.81 6.48
N GLU A 383 8.60 2.07 5.91
CA GLU A 383 7.89 1.01 6.65
C GLU A 383 8.85 -0.09 7.08
N TYR A 384 8.61 -0.65 8.26
CA TYR A 384 9.37 -1.76 8.83
C TYR A 384 9.44 -2.94 7.86
N SER A 385 10.63 -3.25 7.38
CA SER A 385 10.87 -4.27 6.36
C SER A 385 12.16 -5.02 6.68
N THR A 386 12.12 -6.35 6.67
CA THR A 386 13.27 -7.21 6.97
C THR A 386 13.38 -8.32 5.95
N HIS A 387 14.55 -8.93 5.88
CA HIS A 387 14.65 -10.30 5.38
C HIS A 387 13.74 -11.22 6.21
N GLU A 388 13.27 -12.33 5.64
CA GLU A 388 12.29 -13.22 6.32
C GLU A 388 11.06 -12.45 6.87
N ASN A 389 10.61 -11.41 6.15
CA ASN A 389 9.67 -10.39 6.63
C ASN A 389 8.42 -10.98 7.29
N GLN A 390 7.81 -12.02 6.69
CA GLN A 390 6.61 -12.66 7.23
C GLN A 390 6.85 -13.25 8.63
N ARG A 391 8.02 -13.89 8.84
CA ARG A 391 8.36 -14.53 10.12
C ARG A 391 8.68 -13.51 11.20
N VAL A 392 9.50 -12.49 10.84
CA VAL A 392 9.90 -11.44 11.79
C VAL A 392 8.71 -10.58 12.18
N THR A 393 7.85 -10.22 11.22
CA THR A 393 6.61 -9.47 11.46
C THR A 393 5.64 -10.25 12.35
N LYS A 394 5.53 -11.58 12.16
CA LYS A 394 4.69 -12.41 13.04
C LYS A 394 5.18 -12.36 14.48
N VAL A 395 6.48 -12.50 14.70
CA VAL A 395 7.09 -12.42 16.05
C VAL A 395 6.74 -11.09 16.72
N LEU A 396 6.87 -9.98 15.98
CA LEU A 396 6.55 -8.65 16.50
C LEU A 396 5.05 -8.49 16.80
N ASN A 397 4.18 -8.94 15.90
CA ASN A 397 2.73 -8.89 16.11
C ASN A 397 2.28 -9.71 17.31
N ASP A 398 2.82 -10.92 17.50
CA ASP A 398 2.53 -11.78 18.66
C ASP A 398 2.97 -11.08 19.97
N ALA A 399 4.12 -10.43 19.97
CA ALA A 399 4.64 -9.69 21.12
C ALA A 399 3.77 -8.45 21.46
N ILE A 400 3.35 -7.69 20.46
CA ILE A 400 2.41 -6.56 20.63
C ILE A 400 1.13 -7.06 21.28
N GLN A 401 0.55 -8.12 20.74
CA GLN A 401 -0.71 -8.68 21.26
C GLN A 401 -0.56 -9.20 22.69
N ALA A 402 0.57 -9.85 23.02
CA ALA A 402 0.86 -10.30 24.37
C ALA A 402 0.90 -9.14 25.39
N ALA A 403 1.49 -8.01 24.99
CA ALA A 403 1.54 -6.80 25.83
C ALA A 403 0.16 -6.15 25.97
N LEU A 404 -0.61 -6.03 24.89
CA LEU A 404 -1.96 -5.42 24.90
C LEU A 404 -2.95 -6.26 25.74
N ASN A 405 -2.81 -7.59 25.73
CA ASN A 405 -3.61 -8.51 26.55
C ASN A 405 -3.13 -8.62 28.00
N GLY A 406 -2.00 -7.98 28.36
CA GLY A 406 -1.44 -8.03 29.70
C GLY A 406 -0.80 -9.37 30.09
N THR A 407 -0.57 -10.28 29.14
CA THR A 407 0.12 -11.58 29.41
C THR A 407 1.62 -11.41 29.57
N LYS A 408 2.20 -10.34 29.02
CA LYS A 408 3.59 -9.90 29.24
C LYS A 408 3.61 -8.39 29.42
N THR A 409 4.63 -7.89 30.13
CA THR A 409 4.94 -6.45 30.08
C THR A 409 5.47 -6.08 28.70
N ALA A 410 5.35 -4.82 28.29
CA ALA A 410 5.91 -4.36 27.04
C ALA A 410 7.43 -4.62 26.93
N ALA A 411 8.16 -4.48 28.04
CA ALA A 411 9.60 -4.77 28.08
C ALA A 411 9.90 -6.27 27.83
N GLN A 412 9.19 -7.18 28.51
CA GLN A 412 9.35 -8.62 28.30
C GLN A 412 8.97 -9.04 26.87
N ALA A 413 7.83 -8.53 26.35
CA ALA A 413 7.38 -8.83 25.01
C ALA A 413 8.39 -8.39 23.94
N MET A 414 8.92 -7.16 24.07
CA MET A 414 9.89 -6.63 23.10
C MET A 414 11.28 -7.29 23.22
N ASP A 415 11.71 -7.69 24.40
CA ASP A 415 12.98 -8.42 24.59
C ASP A 415 12.92 -9.83 23.97
N ASP A 416 11.81 -10.55 24.16
CA ASP A 416 11.57 -11.84 23.52
C ASP A 416 11.51 -11.73 22.00
N ALA A 417 10.79 -10.69 21.50
CA ALA A 417 10.71 -10.41 20.06
C ALA A 417 12.07 -10.05 19.44
N GLN A 418 12.91 -9.28 20.15
CA GLN A 418 14.26 -8.96 19.73
C GLN A 418 15.10 -10.24 19.55
N LYS A 419 15.17 -11.09 20.58
CA LYS A 419 15.94 -12.34 20.57
C LYS A 419 15.51 -13.27 19.44
N GLU A 420 14.21 -13.46 19.26
CA GLU A 420 13.70 -14.37 18.23
C GLU A 420 13.92 -13.77 16.83
N SER A 421 13.74 -12.46 16.64
CA SER A 421 14.02 -11.80 15.37
C SER A 421 15.50 -11.87 14.99
N GLU A 422 16.41 -11.67 15.95
CA GLU A 422 17.86 -11.85 15.73
C GLU A 422 18.20 -13.30 15.33
N ARG A 423 17.57 -14.30 15.97
CA ARG A 423 17.74 -15.70 15.61
C ARG A 423 17.32 -15.97 14.16
N ILE A 424 16.19 -15.40 13.72
CA ILE A 424 15.68 -15.54 12.35
C ILE A 424 16.63 -14.86 11.36
N LEU A 425 17.10 -13.65 11.68
CA LEU A 425 17.91 -12.82 10.79
C LEU A 425 19.41 -13.15 10.79
N ARG A 426 19.86 -14.09 11.63
CA ARG A 426 21.30 -14.38 11.82
C ARG A 426 22.06 -14.64 10.52
N ARG A 427 21.44 -15.29 9.55
CA ARG A 427 22.09 -15.61 8.27
C ARG A 427 22.31 -14.42 7.34
N TYR A 428 21.74 -13.27 7.66
CA TYR A 428 21.84 -12.05 6.87
C TYR A 428 22.74 -10.98 7.51
N GLN A 429 23.32 -11.28 8.67
CA GLN A 429 24.19 -10.38 9.43
C GLN A 429 25.68 -10.52 9.08
#